data_b23d2cfaf382701ee13bfa054fa20ee2
#
_entry.id   b23d2cfaf382701ee13bfa054fa20ee2
#
_cell.length_a   1.000
_cell.length_b   1.000
_cell.length_c   1.000
_cell.angle_alpha   90.00
_cell.angle_beta   90.00
_cell.angle_gamma   90.00
#
_symmetry.space_group_name_H-M   'P 1'
#
loop_
_entity.id
_entity.type
_entity.pdbx_description
1 polymer ?
#
loop_
_entity_poly.entity_id
_entity_poly.type
_entity_poly.pdbx_seq_one_letter_code
_entity_poly.pdbx_strand_id
1 'polypeptide(L)'
;MRTKILAIAVFMGFLNAGAQDIYQIERVTSEDLSGTARFVGMGGSMSALGADISTMSTNPAGTGLFFKPEVSASMSVSSLSKGSTFDDIGKTRASFDQIGFVYPFKMGEHSSLKYLNFGFNYHKRKNLHMLVNADQALNGESQTWQMADVASFWGGTDKGSPLTEAGYQTFLYDKTGTQDDAGYDQYNVYNATRGTYNKAMTGSIQAYDFNTSLNIDNQFFVGLTVGVYNVDFSSYSE
;
A
#
# COMPACT_ATOMS: atom_id res chain seq x y z
N MET A 1 -23.19 -14.83 27.63
CA MET A 1 -21.74 -14.80 27.93
C MET A 1 -20.87 -15.08 26.69
N ARG A 2 -21.14 -16.08 25.87
CA ARG A 2 -20.33 -16.46 24.68
C ARG A 2 -20.14 -15.32 23.65
N THR A 3 -21.18 -14.55 23.37
CA THR A 3 -21.13 -13.41 22.43
C THR A 3 -20.27 -12.23 22.93
N LYS A 4 -20.23 -11.97 24.23
CA LYS A 4 -19.38 -10.92 24.81
C LYS A 4 -17.89 -11.32 24.81
N ILE A 5 -17.60 -12.63 24.97
CA ILE A 5 -16.23 -13.16 24.90
C ILE A 5 -15.71 -13.09 23.45
N LEU A 6 -16.56 -13.37 22.46
CA LEU A 6 -16.20 -13.27 21.04
C LEU A 6 -15.88 -11.82 20.64
N ALA A 7 -16.67 -10.84 21.10
CA ALA A 7 -16.43 -9.42 20.86
C ALA A 7 -15.12 -8.93 21.48
N ILE A 8 -14.78 -9.41 22.71
CA ILE A 8 -13.52 -9.07 23.37
C ILE A 8 -12.33 -9.74 22.66
N ALA A 9 -12.46 -10.98 22.20
CA ALA A 9 -11.41 -11.67 21.45
C ALA A 9 -11.11 -11.00 20.10
N VAL A 10 -12.15 -10.52 19.39
CA VAL A 10 -11.98 -9.72 18.16
C VAL A 10 -11.30 -8.39 18.46
N PHE A 11 -11.65 -7.72 19.57
CA PHE A 11 -11.04 -6.44 19.93
C PHE A 11 -9.57 -6.58 20.40
N MET A 12 -9.21 -7.67 21.06
CA MET A 12 -7.81 -7.93 21.45
C MET A 12 -6.91 -8.33 20.27
N GLY A 13 -7.47 -8.84 19.16
CA GLY A 13 -6.71 -9.16 17.94
C GLY A 13 -6.13 -7.92 17.25
N PHE A 14 -6.62 -6.72 17.55
CA PHE A 14 -6.14 -5.47 16.95
C PHE A 14 -4.99 -4.80 17.72
N LEU A 15 -4.59 -5.31 18.88
CA LEU A 15 -3.60 -4.64 19.74
C LEU A 15 -2.13 -4.98 19.43
N ASN A 16 -1.84 -5.81 18.45
CA ASN A 16 -0.47 -6.24 18.12
C ASN A 16 0.13 -5.63 16.86
N ALA A 17 -0.41 -4.51 16.36
CA ALA A 17 0.08 -3.84 15.15
C ALA A 17 1.21 -2.81 15.41
N GLY A 18 2.01 -3.00 16.44
CA GLY A 18 2.94 -2.00 16.96
C GLY A 18 4.32 -1.89 16.30
N ALA A 19 4.55 -2.46 15.10
CA ALA A 19 5.88 -2.42 14.46
C ALA A 19 5.86 -2.09 12.96
N GLN A 20 4.76 -1.54 12.44
CA GLN A 20 4.72 -1.16 11.03
C GLN A 20 5.12 0.30 10.87
N ASP A 21 6.04 0.55 9.93
CA ASP A 21 6.39 1.90 9.51
C ASP A 21 5.15 2.60 8.93
N ILE A 22 4.87 3.81 9.39
CA ILE A 22 3.71 4.62 8.95
C ILE A 22 3.67 4.79 7.43
N TYR A 23 4.84 4.87 6.78
CA TYR A 23 4.94 4.94 5.32
C TYR A 23 4.56 3.63 4.63
N GLN A 24 4.77 2.49 5.27
CA GLN A 24 4.32 1.19 4.74
C GLN A 24 2.81 1.06 4.88
N ILE A 25 2.24 1.53 5.98
CA ILE A 25 0.78 1.54 6.20
C ILE A 25 0.10 2.42 5.15
N GLU A 26 0.57 3.65 4.95
CA GLU A 26 0.04 4.56 3.92
C GLU A 26 0.08 3.91 2.54
N ARG A 27 1.14 3.21 2.22
CA ARG A 27 1.32 2.54 0.94
C ARG A 27 0.33 1.40 0.72
N VAL A 28 0.08 0.60 1.74
CA VAL A 28 -0.86 -0.53 1.67
C VAL A 28 -2.31 -0.05 1.68
N THR A 29 -2.60 1.06 2.34
CA THR A 29 -3.97 1.61 2.44
C THR A 29 -4.35 2.52 1.27
N SER A 30 -3.38 3.10 0.56
CA SER A 30 -3.65 3.93 -0.62
C SER A 30 -4.04 3.07 -1.83
N GLU A 31 -4.82 3.64 -2.72
CA GLU A 31 -5.30 2.99 -3.95
C GLU A 31 -4.73 3.69 -5.18
N ASP A 32 -4.44 2.92 -6.23
CA ASP A 32 -4.13 3.48 -7.53
C ASP A 32 -5.43 3.59 -8.34
N LEU A 33 -5.49 4.59 -9.22
CA LEU A 33 -6.59 4.70 -10.16
C LEU A 33 -6.46 3.59 -11.21
N SER A 34 -7.20 2.51 -11.02
CA SER A 34 -7.19 1.33 -11.89
C SER A 34 -8.60 0.85 -12.17
N GLY A 35 -8.79 0.12 -13.26
CA GLY A 35 -10.09 -0.40 -13.67
C GLY A 35 -10.27 -0.40 -15.18
N THR A 36 -11.51 -0.22 -15.64
CA THR A 36 -11.80 -0.07 -17.08
C THR A 36 -11.10 1.16 -17.65
N ALA A 37 -10.77 1.14 -18.93
CA ALA A 37 -10.16 2.31 -19.61
C ALA A 37 -11.05 3.56 -19.50
N ARG A 38 -12.38 3.38 -19.50
CA ARG A 38 -13.36 4.45 -19.28
C ARG A 38 -13.25 5.04 -17.89
N PHE A 39 -13.20 4.20 -16.85
CA PHE A 39 -13.06 4.60 -15.46
C PHE A 39 -11.77 5.41 -15.24
N VAL A 40 -10.65 4.89 -15.73
CA VAL A 40 -9.34 5.55 -15.62
C VAL A 40 -9.30 6.86 -16.42
N GLY A 41 -9.80 6.83 -17.67
CA GLY A 41 -9.83 8.01 -18.53
C GLY A 41 -10.69 9.16 -17.99
N MET A 42 -11.68 8.87 -17.15
CA MET A 42 -12.52 9.85 -16.46
C MET A 42 -12.02 10.19 -15.05
N GLY A 43 -10.81 9.79 -14.70
CA GLY A 43 -10.23 10.10 -13.39
C GLY A 43 -11.01 9.49 -12.20
N GLY A 44 -11.71 8.36 -12.39
CA GLY A 44 -12.50 7.70 -11.34
C GLY A 44 -13.89 8.31 -11.10
N SER A 45 -14.31 9.34 -11.84
CA SER A 45 -15.61 10.01 -11.64
C SER A 45 -16.82 9.10 -11.93
N MET A 46 -16.62 7.96 -12.59
CA MET A 46 -17.64 6.91 -12.74
C MET A 46 -18.15 6.37 -11.40
N SER A 47 -17.39 6.51 -10.32
CA SER A 47 -17.86 6.15 -8.97
C SER A 47 -19.14 6.90 -8.58
N ALA A 48 -19.29 8.15 -9.01
CA ALA A 48 -20.51 8.93 -8.79
C ALA A 48 -21.61 8.62 -9.80
N LEU A 49 -21.25 8.32 -11.06
CA LEU A 49 -22.21 8.09 -12.14
C LEU A 49 -22.76 6.65 -12.11
N GLY A 50 -21.99 5.67 -11.69
CA GLY A 50 -22.33 4.24 -11.81
C GLY A 50 -22.21 3.73 -13.26
N ALA A 51 -22.78 2.55 -13.53
CA ALA A 51 -22.76 1.87 -14.81
C ALA A 51 -21.35 1.61 -15.36
N ASP A 52 -20.42 1.31 -14.46
CA ASP A 52 -19.09 0.81 -14.78
C ASP A 52 -18.70 -0.32 -13.83
N ILE A 53 -18.10 -1.37 -14.37
CA ILE A 53 -17.73 -2.57 -13.59
C ILE A 53 -16.72 -2.21 -12.50
N SER A 54 -15.83 -1.23 -12.75
CA SER A 54 -14.83 -0.77 -11.78
C SER A 54 -15.44 -0.06 -10.57
N THR A 55 -16.71 0.33 -10.62
CA THR A 55 -17.36 1.02 -9.50
C THR A 55 -17.93 0.09 -8.45
N MET A 56 -17.86 -1.24 -8.62
CA MET A 56 -18.48 -2.22 -7.72
C MET A 56 -18.08 -2.03 -6.25
N SER A 57 -16.82 -1.70 -5.98
CA SER A 57 -16.31 -1.49 -4.62
C SER A 57 -16.68 -0.11 -4.05
N THR A 58 -16.73 0.93 -4.90
CA THR A 58 -16.94 2.32 -4.46
C THR A 58 -18.41 2.75 -4.49
N ASN A 59 -19.19 2.20 -5.45
CA ASN A 59 -20.62 2.46 -5.59
C ASN A 59 -21.36 1.18 -5.97
N PRO A 60 -21.63 0.28 -5.01
CA PRO A 60 -22.32 -0.98 -5.26
C PRO A 60 -23.68 -0.84 -5.95
N ALA A 61 -24.41 0.23 -5.64
CA ALA A 61 -25.72 0.50 -6.23
C ALA A 61 -25.64 0.92 -7.72
N GLY A 62 -24.48 1.48 -8.12
CA GLY A 62 -24.24 1.91 -9.50
C GLY A 62 -24.28 0.76 -10.52
N THR A 63 -24.08 -0.49 -10.08
CA THR A 63 -24.27 -1.66 -10.94
C THR A 63 -25.75 -1.95 -11.26
N GLY A 64 -26.69 -1.38 -10.49
CA GLY A 64 -28.13 -1.43 -10.76
C GLY A 64 -28.54 -0.71 -12.05
N LEU A 65 -27.66 0.12 -12.62
CA LEU A 65 -27.86 0.82 -13.89
C LEU A 65 -27.58 -0.04 -15.12
N PHE A 66 -27.06 -1.24 -14.97
CA PHE A 66 -26.89 -2.15 -16.10
C PHE A 66 -28.21 -2.80 -16.50
N PHE A 67 -28.59 -2.64 -17.76
CA PHE A 67 -29.77 -3.25 -18.39
C PHE A 67 -29.43 -4.39 -19.34
N LYS A 68 -28.15 -4.56 -19.66
CA LYS A 68 -27.60 -5.60 -20.54
C LYS A 68 -26.37 -6.21 -19.90
N PRO A 69 -26.09 -7.49 -20.16
CA PRO A 69 -24.83 -8.10 -19.74
C PRO A 69 -23.63 -7.33 -20.31
N GLU A 70 -22.63 -7.11 -19.48
CA GLU A 70 -21.37 -6.46 -19.87
C GLU A 70 -20.20 -7.26 -19.31
N VAL A 71 -19.14 -7.37 -20.12
CA VAL A 71 -17.85 -7.92 -19.75
C VAL A 71 -16.78 -6.90 -20.08
N SER A 72 -15.83 -6.70 -19.19
CA SER A 72 -14.70 -5.82 -19.44
C SER A 72 -13.39 -6.50 -19.01
N ALA A 73 -12.32 -6.13 -19.70
CA ALA A 73 -10.94 -6.47 -19.32
C ALA A 73 -10.02 -5.29 -19.62
N SER A 74 -9.02 -5.08 -18.79
CA SER A 74 -8.01 -4.05 -19.01
C SER A 74 -6.59 -4.53 -18.67
N MET A 75 -5.63 -3.99 -19.39
CA MET A 75 -4.22 -4.23 -19.24
C MET A 75 -3.48 -2.91 -19.30
N SER A 76 -2.38 -2.77 -18.56
CA SER A 76 -1.52 -1.60 -18.62
C SER A 76 -0.05 -1.97 -18.77
N VAL A 77 0.73 -0.99 -19.18
CA VAL A 77 2.19 -1.07 -19.18
C VAL A 77 2.71 0.14 -18.42
N SER A 78 3.45 -0.11 -17.36
CA SER A 78 4.11 0.92 -16.57
C SER A 78 5.62 0.89 -16.79
N SER A 79 6.24 2.06 -16.92
CA SER A 79 7.68 2.19 -17.06
C SER A 79 8.22 3.27 -16.12
N LEU A 80 9.26 2.94 -15.38
CA LEU A 80 9.96 3.88 -14.50
C LEU A 80 11.07 4.58 -15.30
N SER A 81 11.02 5.92 -15.38
CA SER A 81 11.97 6.71 -16.17
C SER A 81 13.35 6.81 -15.50
N LYS A 82 13.41 6.77 -14.18
CA LYS A 82 14.62 6.84 -13.36
C LYS A 82 14.61 5.77 -12.28
N GLY A 83 15.77 5.44 -11.75
CA GLY A 83 15.98 4.46 -10.68
C GLY A 83 17.15 3.54 -10.98
N SER A 84 17.69 2.91 -9.94
CA SER A 84 18.70 1.85 -10.08
C SER A 84 18.10 0.64 -10.81
N THR A 85 18.92 -0.04 -11.55
CA THR A 85 18.58 -1.37 -12.05
C THR A 85 19.07 -2.39 -11.02
N PHE A 86 18.15 -3.09 -10.39
CA PHE A 86 18.47 -4.36 -9.75
C PHE A 86 18.45 -5.41 -10.84
N ASP A 87 19.40 -6.33 -10.86
CA ASP A 87 19.61 -7.28 -11.96
C ASP A 87 18.36 -8.09 -12.34
N ASP A 88 17.46 -8.31 -11.37
CA ASP A 88 16.22 -9.08 -11.57
C ASP A 88 14.95 -8.23 -11.67
N ILE A 89 15.04 -6.89 -11.56
CA ILE A 89 13.85 -6.02 -11.53
C ILE A 89 13.87 -5.02 -12.68
N GLY A 90 13.13 -5.35 -13.74
CA GLY A 90 12.99 -4.50 -14.92
C GLY A 90 12.23 -3.21 -14.64
N LYS A 91 12.61 -2.12 -15.31
CA LYS A 91 11.94 -0.82 -15.23
C LYS A 91 10.55 -0.83 -15.86
N THR A 92 10.33 -1.67 -16.86
CA THR A 92 9.07 -1.75 -17.60
C THR A 92 8.35 -3.05 -17.27
N ARG A 93 7.09 -2.97 -16.89
CA ARG A 93 6.25 -4.12 -16.56
C ARG A 93 4.89 -4.00 -17.22
N ALA A 94 4.46 -5.08 -17.85
CA ALA A 94 3.08 -5.27 -18.24
C ALA A 94 2.26 -5.76 -17.03
N SER A 95 1.05 -5.30 -16.93
CA SER A 95 0.13 -5.61 -15.83
C SER A 95 -1.23 -5.98 -16.40
N PHE A 96 -1.80 -7.05 -15.88
CA PHE A 96 -3.22 -7.34 -16.05
C PHE A 96 -3.96 -6.63 -14.91
N ASP A 97 -4.81 -5.67 -15.24
CA ASP A 97 -5.34 -4.76 -14.22
C ASP A 97 -6.75 -5.09 -13.81
N GLN A 98 -7.59 -5.56 -14.72
CA GLN A 98 -8.98 -5.81 -14.38
C GLN A 98 -9.60 -6.82 -15.36
N ILE A 99 -10.49 -7.67 -14.84
CA ILE A 99 -11.50 -8.42 -15.57
C ILE A 99 -12.75 -8.52 -14.73
N GLY A 100 -13.90 -8.27 -15.34
CA GLY A 100 -15.14 -8.36 -14.63
C GLY A 100 -16.34 -8.52 -15.57
N PHE A 101 -17.45 -8.86 -14.98
CA PHE A 101 -18.72 -8.94 -15.66
C PHE A 101 -19.86 -8.49 -14.76
N VAL A 102 -20.94 -8.03 -15.40
CA VAL A 102 -22.25 -7.81 -14.79
C VAL A 102 -23.31 -8.50 -15.61
N TYR A 103 -24.19 -9.19 -14.93
CA TYR A 103 -25.34 -9.84 -15.55
C TYR A 103 -26.64 -9.37 -14.91
N PRO A 104 -27.47 -8.58 -15.63
CA PRO A 104 -28.78 -8.14 -15.17
C PRO A 104 -29.86 -9.17 -15.49
N PHE A 105 -30.58 -9.58 -14.46
CA PHE A 105 -31.77 -10.40 -14.57
C PHE A 105 -32.98 -9.48 -14.61
N LYS A 106 -33.69 -9.43 -15.74
CA LYS A 106 -34.94 -8.68 -15.87
C LYS A 106 -36.05 -9.42 -15.08
N MET A 107 -36.68 -8.70 -14.18
CA MET A 107 -37.86 -9.16 -13.45
C MET A 107 -39.15 -8.84 -14.24
N GLY A 108 -40.32 -9.20 -13.72
CA GLY A 108 -41.57 -9.00 -14.43
C GLY A 108 -41.89 -7.54 -14.73
N GLU A 109 -42.58 -7.27 -15.82
CA GLU A 109 -42.95 -5.92 -16.26
C GLU A 109 -43.80 -5.15 -15.24
N HIS A 110 -44.64 -5.88 -14.50
CA HIS A 110 -45.52 -5.34 -13.46
C HIS A 110 -44.88 -5.32 -12.06
N SER A 111 -43.65 -5.80 -11.92
CA SER A 111 -42.92 -5.76 -10.65
C SER A 111 -42.27 -4.43 -10.44
N SER A 112 -42.28 -3.89 -9.23
CA SER A 112 -41.46 -2.73 -8.86
C SER A 112 -39.98 -3.04 -8.94
N LEU A 113 -39.56 -4.28 -8.66
CA LEU A 113 -38.21 -4.74 -8.93
C LEU A 113 -38.02 -4.98 -10.44
N LYS A 114 -37.34 -4.08 -11.12
CA LYS A 114 -37.13 -4.16 -12.58
C LYS A 114 -35.95 -5.05 -12.94
N TYR A 115 -34.84 -4.94 -12.20
CA TYR A 115 -33.65 -5.76 -12.43
C TYR A 115 -33.02 -6.16 -11.11
N LEU A 116 -32.51 -7.39 -11.09
CA LEU A 116 -31.59 -7.92 -10.10
C LEU A 116 -30.26 -8.19 -10.82
N ASN A 117 -29.22 -7.49 -10.44
CA ASN A 117 -27.93 -7.57 -11.12
C ASN A 117 -26.94 -8.32 -10.23
N PHE A 118 -26.17 -9.20 -10.85
CA PHE A 118 -25.02 -9.85 -10.23
C PHE A 118 -23.76 -9.45 -10.97
N GLY A 119 -22.72 -9.12 -10.23
CA GLY A 119 -21.44 -8.72 -10.78
C GLY A 119 -20.29 -9.39 -10.07
N PHE A 120 -19.24 -9.59 -10.84
CA PHE A 120 -17.93 -9.98 -10.36
C PHE A 120 -16.88 -9.09 -11.01
N ASN A 121 -15.91 -8.63 -10.20
CA ASN A 121 -14.79 -7.85 -10.70
C ASN A 121 -13.50 -8.27 -9.98
N TYR A 122 -12.52 -8.73 -10.74
CA TYR A 122 -11.14 -8.81 -10.31
C TYR A 122 -10.46 -7.53 -10.76
N HIS A 123 -9.78 -6.83 -9.84
CA HIS A 123 -8.97 -5.68 -10.21
C HIS A 123 -7.73 -5.57 -9.33
N LYS A 124 -6.69 -5.00 -9.92
CA LYS A 124 -5.47 -4.63 -9.21
C LYS A 124 -5.69 -3.27 -8.55
N ARG A 125 -5.85 -3.28 -7.22
CA ARG A 125 -6.11 -2.08 -6.42
C ARG A 125 -4.86 -1.21 -6.28
N LYS A 126 -3.68 -1.84 -6.19
CA LYS A 126 -2.40 -1.16 -6.02
C LYS A 126 -1.28 -1.89 -6.72
N ASN A 127 -0.42 -1.15 -7.40
CA ASN A 127 0.85 -1.64 -7.88
C ASN A 127 1.96 -1.15 -6.94
N LEU A 128 2.67 -2.08 -6.29
CA LEU A 128 3.71 -1.78 -5.31
C LEU A 128 5.10 -1.73 -5.93
N HIS A 129 5.20 -1.83 -7.27
CA HIS A 129 6.48 -1.78 -7.97
C HIS A 129 7.07 -0.37 -7.90
N MET A 130 8.19 -0.25 -7.20
CA MET A 130 8.94 1.00 -7.06
C MET A 130 10.43 0.72 -6.94
N LEU A 131 11.21 1.51 -7.65
CA LEU A 131 12.67 1.54 -7.53
C LEU A 131 13.07 2.91 -6.99
N VAL A 132 13.83 2.92 -5.91
CA VAL A 132 14.42 4.13 -5.32
C VAL A 132 15.93 3.98 -5.37
N ASN A 133 16.59 4.98 -5.90
CA ASN A 133 18.02 5.12 -5.85
C ASN A 133 18.32 6.51 -5.31
N ALA A 134 19.05 6.58 -4.20
CA ALA A 134 19.57 7.80 -3.65
C ALA A 134 21.09 7.66 -3.53
N ASP A 135 21.79 8.62 -4.08
CA ASP A 135 23.25 8.69 -4.06
C ASP A 135 23.66 10.14 -3.81
N GLN A 136 24.20 10.42 -2.63
CA GLN A 136 24.47 11.77 -2.18
C GLN A 136 25.76 11.86 -1.37
N ALA A 137 26.44 13.01 -1.48
CA ALA A 137 27.51 13.39 -0.55
C ALA A 137 26.90 13.67 0.83
N LEU A 138 27.49 13.10 1.88
CA LEU A 138 26.96 13.17 3.25
C LEU A 138 27.45 14.39 4.03
N ASN A 139 28.38 15.16 3.51
CA ASN A 139 28.89 16.39 4.12
C ASN A 139 29.24 16.29 5.63
N GLY A 140 29.64 15.10 6.09
CA GLY A 140 29.91 14.80 7.49
C GLY A 140 28.71 14.24 8.29
N GLU A 141 27.50 14.26 7.75
CA GLU A 141 26.28 13.75 8.42
C GLU A 141 25.99 12.29 8.02
N SER A 142 26.89 11.39 8.43
CA SER A 142 26.68 9.96 8.21
C SER A 142 25.85 9.33 9.33
N GLN A 143 25.30 8.14 9.08
CA GLN A 143 24.60 7.36 10.12
C GLN A 143 25.55 7.03 11.29
N THR A 144 26.80 6.73 10.99
CA THR A 144 27.83 6.47 12.01
C THR A 144 28.11 7.73 12.84
N TRP A 145 28.14 8.91 12.21
CA TRP A 145 28.24 10.19 12.92
C TRP A 145 27.05 10.41 13.86
N GLN A 146 25.82 10.15 13.39
CA GLN A 146 24.62 10.26 14.22
C GLN A 146 24.66 9.31 15.42
N MET A 147 25.15 8.07 15.25
CA MET A 147 25.33 7.13 16.35
C MET A 147 26.32 7.65 17.39
N ALA A 148 27.48 8.17 16.95
CA ALA A 148 28.50 8.74 17.82
C ALA A 148 28.00 9.99 18.55
N ASP A 149 27.25 10.86 17.87
CA ASP A 149 26.64 12.07 18.45
C ASP A 149 25.63 11.70 19.55
N VAL A 150 24.74 10.74 19.28
CA VAL A 150 23.77 10.23 20.27
C VAL A 150 24.48 9.61 21.47
N ALA A 151 25.55 8.82 21.26
CA ALA A 151 26.32 8.23 22.35
C ALA A 151 27.03 9.31 23.19
N SER A 152 27.58 10.34 22.56
CA SER A 152 28.18 11.48 23.24
C SER A 152 27.16 12.29 24.04
N PHE A 153 26.00 12.57 23.45
CA PHE A 153 24.94 13.35 24.10
C PHE A 153 24.38 12.68 25.36
N TRP A 154 24.20 11.36 25.33
CA TRP A 154 23.67 10.58 26.47
C TRP A 154 24.77 10.07 27.40
N GLY A 155 26.04 10.24 27.06
CA GLY A 155 27.19 9.76 27.84
C GLY A 155 27.30 8.24 27.93
N GLY A 156 26.85 7.52 26.90
CA GLY A 156 26.95 6.08 26.82
C GLY A 156 26.26 5.48 25.60
N THR A 157 26.81 4.38 25.10
CA THR A 157 26.32 3.68 23.91
C THR A 157 25.02 2.93 24.16
N ASP A 158 24.79 2.50 25.40
CA ASP A 158 23.63 1.74 25.88
C ASP A 158 22.40 2.61 26.15
N LYS A 159 22.57 3.93 26.22
CA LYS A 159 21.49 4.88 26.56
C LYS A 159 20.75 5.44 25.34
N GLY A 160 21.27 5.20 24.16
CA GLY A 160 20.66 5.59 22.90
C GLY A 160 19.68 4.55 22.36
N SER A 161 19.82 4.22 21.09
CA SER A 161 19.08 3.15 20.46
C SER A 161 19.88 1.84 20.42
N PRO A 162 19.23 0.67 20.21
CA PRO A 162 19.95 -0.58 19.95
C PRO A 162 20.96 -0.48 18.78
N LEU A 163 20.70 0.41 17.83
CA LEU A 163 21.58 0.67 16.70
C LEU A 163 22.86 1.40 17.13
N THR A 164 22.76 2.31 18.11
CA THR A 164 23.90 3.01 18.71
C THR A 164 24.83 2.01 19.39
N GLU A 165 24.30 1.12 20.22
CA GLU A 165 25.12 0.09 20.87
C GLU A 165 25.74 -0.87 19.84
N ALA A 166 24.97 -1.34 18.85
CA ALA A 166 25.49 -2.21 17.79
C ALA A 166 26.62 -1.55 16.99
N GLY A 167 26.51 -0.24 16.68
CA GLY A 167 27.55 0.51 16.00
C GLY A 167 28.86 0.56 16.78
N TYR A 168 28.79 0.74 18.10
CA TYR A 168 29.97 0.69 18.98
C TYR A 168 30.59 -0.70 19.04
N GLN A 169 29.78 -1.74 19.22
CA GLN A 169 30.24 -3.12 19.28
C GLN A 169 30.88 -3.61 17.97
N THR A 170 30.52 -2.99 16.84
CA THR A 170 31.09 -3.28 15.51
C THR A 170 32.23 -2.35 15.12
N PHE A 171 32.71 -1.50 16.03
CA PHE A 171 33.81 -0.56 15.81
C PHE A 171 33.56 0.47 14.70
N LEU A 172 32.32 0.86 14.48
CA LEU A 172 31.98 1.93 13.53
C LEU A 172 32.31 3.32 14.09
N TYR A 173 32.42 3.46 15.40
CA TYR A 173 32.88 4.62 16.11
C TYR A 173 33.49 4.21 17.46
N ASP A 174 34.31 5.08 18.06
CA ASP A 174 35.07 4.77 19.25
C ASP A 174 35.11 5.95 20.23
N LYS A 175 35.44 5.67 21.51
CA LYS A 175 35.68 6.71 22.50
C LYS A 175 36.92 7.50 22.15
N THR A 176 36.82 8.83 22.26
CA THR A 176 37.98 9.72 22.08
C THR A 176 38.94 9.73 23.28
N GLY A 177 38.48 9.19 24.42
CA GLY A 177 39.20 9.30 25.70
C GLY A 177 39.06 10.67 26.36
N THR A 178 38.27 11.58 25.79
CA THR A 178 37.93 12.88 26.35
C THR A 178 36.50 12.88 26.88
N GLN A 179 36.26 13.77 27.85
CA GLN A 179 34.92 13.99 28.39
C GLN A 179 34.53 15.47 28.16
N ASP A 180 33.22 15.72 28.06
CA ASP A 180 32.69 17.07 28.03
C ASP A 180 32.71 17.73 29.45
N ASP A 181 32.24 18.97 29.54
CA ASP A 181 32.16 19.72 30.82
C ASP A 181 31.17 19.06 31.83
N ALA A 182 30.30 18.19 31.39
CA ALA A 182 29.36 17.42 32.22
C ALA A 182 29.92 16.05 32.65
N GLY A 183 31.11 15.68 32.17
CA GLY A 183 31.77 14.41 32.44
C GLY A 183 31.31 13.26 31.57
N TYR A 184 30.67 13.54 30.45
CA TYR A 184 30.21 12.49 29.51
C TYR A 184 31.30 12.13 28.50
N ASP A 185 31.51 10.85 28.28
CA ASP A 185 32.44 10.33 27.28
C ASP A 185 32.08 10.82 25.87
N GLN A 186 33.08 11.34 25.18
CA GLN A 186 32.94 11.77 23.79
C GLN A 186 33.36 10.68 22.82
N TYR A 187 32.68 10.59 21.71
CA TYR A 187 32.89 9.55 20.70
C TYR A 187 33.30 10.19 19.37
N ASN A 188 34.22 9.55 18.69
CA ASN A 188 34.66 9.91 17.35
C ASN A 188 34.31 8.86 16.35
N VAL A 189 34.13 9.25 15.09
CA VAL A 189 33.63 8.40 14.01
C VAL A 189 34.49 8.52 12.77
N TYR A 190 34.64 7.43 12.07
CA TYR A 190 35.11 7.41 10.70
C TYR A 190 33.97 7.84 9.78
N ASN A 191 33.93 9.12 9.43
CA ASN A 191 32.84 9.67 8.63
C ASN A 191 32.86 9.13 7.20
N ALA A 192 31.73 8.58 6.77
CA ALA A 192 31.48 8.31 5.36
C ALA A 192 31.28 9.63 4.61
N THR A 193 31.91 9.75 3.46
CA THR A 193 31.80 10.95 2.60
C THR A 193 30.64 10.89 1.63
N ARG A 194 30.13 9.70 1.35
CA ARG A 194 29.05 9.43 0.39
C ARG A 194 28.17 8.31 0.89
N GLY A 195 26.88 8.47 0.74
CA GLY A 195 25.88 7.44 1.01
C GLY A 195 25.13 7.06 -0.26
N THR A 196 25.02 5.76 -0.51
CA THR A 196 24.15 5.20 -1.53
C THR A 196 23.07 4.39 -0.85
N TYR A 197 21.84 4.57 -1.29
CA TYR A 197 20.70 3.79 -0.84
C TYR A 197 19.88 3.35 -2.03
N ASN A 198 19.81 2.05 -2.20
CA ASN A 198 19.03 1.42 -3.25
C ASN A 198 17.89 0.64 -2.61
N LYS A 199 16.67 0.86 -3.08
CA LYS A 199 15.50 0.11 -2.61
C LYS A 199 14.63 -0.28 -3.79
N ALA A 200 14.32 -1.57 -3.85
CA ALA A 200 13.34 -2.11 -4.77
C ALA A 200 12.15 -2.65 -3.99
N MET A 201 10.97 -2.30 -4.44
CA MET A 201 9.73 -2.87 -3.94
C MET A 201 8.97 -3.48 -5.10
N THR A 202 8.42 -4.66 -4.88
CA THR A 202 7.62 -5.39 -5.86
C THR A 202 6.38 -5.96 -5.19
N GLY A 203 5.37 -6.24 -6.01
CA GLY A 203 4.13 -6.84 -5.54
C GLY A 203 2.90 -6.07 -5.99
N SER A 204 1.76 -6.49 -5.52
CA SER A 204 0.48 -5.83 -5.82
C SER A 204 -0.58 -6.17 -4.78
N ILE A 205 -1.58 -5.31 -4.68
CA ILE A 205 -2.81 -5.58 -3.96
C ILE A 205 -3.89 -5.88 -4.99
N GLN A 206 -4.47 -7.05 -4.90
CA GLN A 206 -5.52 -7.55 -5.78
C GLN A 206 -6.83 -7.61 -5.01
N ALA A 207 -7.92 -7.24 -5.66
CA ALA A 207 -9.27 -7.31 -5.10
C ALA A 207 -10.17 -8.18 -5.98
N TYR A 208 -11.03 -8.93 -5.32
CA TYR A 208 -12.07 -9.76 -5.92
C TYR A 208 -13.40 -9.28 -5.34
N ASP A 209 -14.19 -8.58 -6.13
CA ASP A 209 -15.46 -8.01 -5.71
C ASP A 209 -16.63 -8.84 -6.23
N PHE A 210 -17.52 -9.21 -5.33
CA PHE A 210 -18.79 -9.85 -5.64
C PHE A 210 -19.91 -8.88 -5.31
N ASN A 211 -20.67 -8.51 -6.32
CA ASN A 211 -21.71 -7.50 -6.20
C ASN A 211 -23.10 -8.08 -6.49
N THR A 212 -24.07 -7.60 -5.74
CA THR A 212 -25.47 -7.76 -6.02
C THR A 212 -26.18 -6.43 -5.90
N SER A 213 -26.96 -6.03 -6.91
CA SER A 213 -27.72 -4.80 -6.87
C SER A 213 -29.14 -4.95 -7.40
N LEU A 214 -30.00 -4.09 -6.90
CA LEU A 214 -31.43 -4.03 -7.19
C LEU A 214 -31.72 -2.71 -7.90
N ASN A 215 -32.54 -2.79 -8.95
CA ASN A 215 -33.13 -1.64 -9.62
C ASN A 215 -34.63 -1.67 -9.36
N ILE A 216 -35.12 -0.69 -8.59
CA ILE A 216 -36.53 -0.56 -8.20
C ILE A 216 -37.12 0.62 -8.96
N ASP A 217 -38.09 0.33 -9.83
CA ASP A 217 -38.85 1.28 -10.67
C ASP A 217 -37.96 2.26 -11.49
N ASN A 218 -36.69 1.87 -11.75
CA ASN A 218 -35.68 2.71 -12.38
C ASN A 218 -35.42 4.07 -11.66
N GLN A 219 -35.74 4.13 -10.38
CA GLN A 219 -35.58 5.33 -9.55
C GLN A 219 -34.72 5.08 -8.33
N PHE A 220 -34.85 3.91 -7.71
CA PHE A 220 -34.08 3.55 -6.54
C PHE A 220 -33.13 2.39 -6.86
N PHE A 221 -31.86 2.58 -6.47
CA PHE A 221 -30.82 1.59 -6.66
C PHE A 221 -30.24 1.23 -5.32
N VAL A 222 -30.17 -0.06 -5.01
CA VAL A 222 -29.58 -0.58 -3.78
C VAL A 222 -28.56 -1.64 -4.17
N GLY A 223 -27.38 -1.61 -3.60
CA GLY A 223 -26.33 -2.57 -3.91
C GLY A 223 -25.51 -2.95 -2.69
N LEU A 224 -24.97 -4.15 -2.75
CA LEU A 224 -24.05 -4.69 -1.78
C LEU A 224 -22.87 -5.30 -2.53
N THR A 225 -21.66 -5.00 -2.07
CA THR A 225 -20.43 -5.63 -2.55
C THR A 225 -19.69 -6.28 -1.38
N VAL A 226 -19.22 -7.49 -1.61
CA VAL A 226 -18.27 -8.17 -0.72
C VAL A 226 -16.94 -8.28 -1.45
N GLY A 227 -15.91 -7.65 -0.90
CA GLY A 227 -14.55 -7.65 -1.45
C GLY A 227 -13.62 -8.58 -0.67
N VAL A 228 -12.84 -9.37 -1.39
CA VAL A 228 -11.74 -10.18 -0.85
C VAL A 228 -10.42 -9.66 -1.40
N TYR A 229 -9.46 -9.43 -0.52
CA TYR A 229 -8.18 -8.84 -0.89
C TYR A 229 -7.05 -9.84 -0.75
N ASN A 230 -6.15 -9.85 -1.72
CA ASN A 230 -4.87 -10.56 -1.67
C ASN A 230 -3.74 -9.54 -1.76
N VAL A 231 -2.81 -9.59 -0.81
CA VAL A 231 -1.66 -8.68 -0.74
C VAL A 231 -0.39 -9.48 -0.94
N ASP A 232 0.35 -9.16 -1.99
CA ASP A 232 1.69 -9.64 -2.24
C ASP A 232 2.67 -8.45 -2.16
N PHE A 233 3.69 -8.55 -1.31
CA PHE A 233 4.64 -7.47 -1.09
C PHE A 233 6.03 -8.02 -0.78
N SER A 234 7.00 -7.56 -1.53
CA SER A 234 8.42 -7.79 -1.27
C SER A 234 9.21 -6.49 -1.33
N SER A 235 10.15 -6.31 -0.42
CA SER A 235 11.02 -5.14 -0.36
C SER A 235 12.47 -5.59 -0.17
N TYR A 236 13.35 -5.07 -1.01
CA TYR A 236 14.79 -5.27 -0.94
C TYR A 236 15.46 -3.90 -0.80
N SER A 237 16.44 -3.79 0.08
CA SER A 237 17.23 -2.56 0.27
C SER A 237 18.70 -2.90 0.42
N GLU A 238 19.55 -2.07 -0.18
CA GLU A 238 21.01 -2.15 -0.15
C GLU A 238 21.62 -0.77 0.05
#